data_3e3de53d45c4936ca81ae64acdbb2bb7
#
_entry.id   3e3de53d45c4936ca81ae64acdbb2bb7
#
_cell.length_a   1.000
_cell.length_b   1.000
_cell.length_c   1.000
_cell.angle_alpha   90.00
_cell.angle_beta   90.00
_cell.angle_gamma   90.00
#
_symmetry.space_group_name_H-M   'P 1'
#
loop_
_entity.id
_entity.type
_entity.pdbx_description
1 polymer ?
#
loop_
_entity_poly.entity_id
_entity_poly.type
_entity_poly.pdbx_seq_one_letter_code
_entity_poly.pdbx_strand_id
1 'polypeptide(L)'
;MSNIINAIIEIVKAPKHKLKEYSTSHNRANQMGAALEDYIKDIFAGTVGECDIKVRNRKINEVFAYLGNQNNPPDSMLKDGGAAIEVKKIESPNSALALNSSYPKAKLFSGSTMISAACRDCEKWTERDMIYAVGVLNGDNLCSMAMVYGEDYCADKETYERIRGAIKTGVGQIQGIEFAETNELGRVNRVDPLGITYLRVRGMCIFLGR
;
A
#
# COMPACT_ATOMS: atom_id res chain seq x y z
N MET A 1 -0.32 -20.40 10.58
CA MET A 1 -0.32 -18.94 10.50
C MET A 1 0.97 -18.49 9.83
N SER A 2 0.90 -17.78 8.71
CA SER A 2 2.09 -17.21 8.03
C SER A 2 2.44 -15.85 8.64
N ASN A 3 3.73 -15.50 8.64
CA ASN A 3 4.24 -14.25 9.18
C ASN A 3 5.51 -13.81 8.43
N ILE A 4 6.11 -12.69 8.84
CA ILE A 4 7.31 -12.13 8.22
C ILE A 4 8.51 -13.10 8.25
N ILE A 5 8.62 -13.94 9.28
CA ILE A 5 9.71 -14.93 9.39
C ILE A 5 9.57 -16.00 8.30
N ASN A 6 8.34 -16.47 8.04
CA ASN A 6 8.08 -17.41 6.95
C ASN A 6 8.46 -16.81 5.60
N ALA A 7 8.12 -15.54 5.37
CA ALA A 7 8.48 -14.83 4.15
C ALA A 7 10.01 -14.70 3.99
N ILE A 8 10.74 -14.36 5.06
CA ILE A 8 12.21 -14.29 5.06
C ILE A 8 12.83 -15.65 4.74
N ILE A 9 12.34 -16.72 5.36
CA ILE A 9 12.79 -18.07 5.10
C ILE A 9 12.59 -18.43 3.61
N GLU A 10 11.46 -18.07 3.04
CA GLU A 10 11.14 -18.36 1.64
C GLU A 10 12.05 -17.57 0.68
N ILE A 11 12.34 -16.30 0.97
CA ILE A 11 13.29 -15.48 0.20
C ILE A 11 14.68 -16.13 0.19
N VAL A 12 15.13 -16.62 1.35
CA VAL A 12 16.45 -17.27 1.46
C VAL A 12 16.50 -18.60 0.70
N LYS A 13 15.41 -19.38 0.73
CA LYS A 13 15.33 -20.68 0.04
C LYS A 13 15.21 -20.54 -1.48
N ALA A 14 14.45 -19.56 -1.95
CA ALA A 14 14.12 -19.37 -3.34
C ALA A 14 14.27 -17.89 -3.77
N PRO A 15 15.51 -17.34 -3.76
CA PRO A 15 15.72 -15.94 -4.11
C PRO A 15 15.33 -15.68 -5.57
N LYS A 16 14.50 -14.68 -5.80
CA LYS A 16 14.12 -14.21 -7.13
C LYS A 16 14.69 -12.82 -7.37
N HIS A 17 15.48 -12.70 -8.42
CA HIS A 17 16.04 -11.42 -8.84
C HIS A 17 15.29 -10.81 -10.02
N LYS A 18 14.54 -11.61 -10.79
CA LYS A 18 13.74 -11.14 -11.93
C LYS A 18 12.26 -11.34 -11.68
N LEU A 19 11.50 -10.24 -11.73
CA LEU A 19 10.05 -10.27 -11.54
C LEU A 19 9.25 -10.34 -12.85
N LYS A 20 9.90 -10.39 -14.01
CA LYS A 20 9.23 -10.43 -15.32
C LYS A 20 8.27 -11.61 -15.47
N GLU A 21 8.56 -12.73 -14.83
CA GLU A 21 7.75 -13.95 -14.86
C GLU A 21 6.34 -13.76 -14.24
N TYR A 22 6.17 -12.73 -13.39
CA TYR A 22 4.91 -12.36 -12.74
C TYR A 22 4.09 -11.35 -13.55
N SER A 23 4.61 -10.84 -14.67
CA SER A 23 4.00 -9.73 -15.41
C SER A 23 3.01 -10.25 -16.45
N THR A 24 1.73 -9.90 -16.31
CA THR A 24 0.65 -10.29 -17.25
C THR A 24 0.04 -9.13 -18.04
N SER A 25 0.45 -7.87 -17.81
CA SER A 25 -0.20 -6.69 -18.37
C SER A 25 0.65 -5.90 -19.39
N HIS A 26 0.00 -5.10 -20.23
CA HIS A 26 0.64 -4.35 -21.33
C HIS A 26 1.27 -3.00 -20.93
N ASN A 27 1.07 -2.51 -19.69
CA ASN A 27 1.62 -1.22 -19.24
C ASN A 27 2.79 -1.43 -18.26
N ARG A 28 4.01 -1.18 -18.72
CA ARG A 28 5.27 -1.52 -18.03
C ARG A 28 5.41 -0.97 -16.60
N ALA A 29 4.97 0.25 -16.34
CA ALA A 29 5.10 0.85 -15.01
C ALA A 29 4.16 0.21 -13.97
N ASN A 30 2.93 -0.13 -14.36
CA ASN A 30 1.97 -0.84 -13.50
C ASN A 30 2.30 -2.33 -13.39
N GLN A 31 2.91 -2.92 -14.43
CA GLN A 31 3.32 -4.32 -14.46
C GLN A 31 4.28 -4.69 -13.33
N MET A 32 5.31 -3.87 -13.11
CA MET A 32 6.32 -4.20 -12.10
C MET A 32 5.81 -4.02 -10.67
N GLY A 33 4.83 -3.13 -10.44
CA GLY A 33 4.13 -3.03 -9.17
C GLY A 33 3.34 -4.30 -8.86
N ALA A 34 2.48 -4.71 -9.81
CA ALA A 34 1.69 -5.94 -9.71
C ALA A 34 2.58 -7.19 -9.58
N ALA A 35 3.69 -7.25 -10.33
CA ALA A 35 4.64 -8.35 -10.24
C ALA A 35 5.31 -8.44 -8.86
N LEU A 36 5.63 -7.30 -8.25
CA LEU A 36 6.15 -7.26 -6.89
C LEU A 36 5.09 -7.69 -5.87
N GLU A 37 3.83 -7.23 -6.01
CA GLU A 37 2.73 -7.65 -5.15
C GLU A 37 2.50 -9.18 -5.22
N ASP A 38 2.53 -9.76 -6.41
CA ASP A 38 2.38 -11.20 -6.60
C ASP A 38 3.57 -11.98 -6.01
N TYR A 39 4.79 -11.48 -6.16
CA TYR A 39 5.94 -12.07 -5.50
C TYR A 39 5.86 -12.00 -3.97
N ILE A 40 5.38 -10.88 -3.41
CA ILE A 40 5.14 -10.77 -1.96
C ILE A 40 4.11 -11.80 -1.50
N LYS A 41 3.00 -11.99 -2.24
CA LYS A 41 2.03 -13.05 -1.92
C LYS A 41 2.68 -14.43 -1.92
N ASP A 42 3.53 -14.72 -2.90
CA ASP A 42 4.22 -16.01 -2.99
C ASP A 42 5.19 -16.28 -1.83
N ILE A 43 5.96 -15.30 -1.41
CA ILE A 43 6.90 -15.50 -0.28
C ILE A 43 6.16 -15.75 1.05
N PHE A 44 5.00 -15.11 1.26
CA PHE A 44 4.19 -15.39 2.45
C PHE A 44 3.45 -16.72 2.36
N ALA A 45 3.07 -17.17 1.17
CA ALA A 45 2.36 -18.43 0.94
C ALA A 45 3.30 -19.64 0.73
N GLY A 46 4.61 -19.43 0.59
CA GLY A 46 5.58 -20.49 0.27
C GLY A 46 5.34 -21.08 -1.12
N THR A 47 5.04 -20.23 -2.10
CA THR A 47 4.70 -20.63 -3.47
C THR A 47 5.65 -20.08 -4.53
N VAL A 48 6.81 -19.57 -4.12
CA VAL A 48 7.82 -19.06 -5.07
C VAL A 48 8.28 -20.18 -6.00
N GLY A 49 8.02 -20.01 -7.31
CA GLY A 49 8.36 -20.99 -8.33
C GLY A 49 7.36 -22.15 -8.48
N GLU A 50 6.20 -22.09 -7.80
CA GLU A 50 5.11 -23.05 -8.03
C GLU A 50 4.53 -22.86 -9.44
N CYS A 51 4.63 -23.90 -10.26
CA CYS A 51 4.18 -23.86 -11.66
C CYS A 51 2.68 -24.22 -11.81
N ASP A 52 2.11 -24.97 -10.86
CA ASP A 52 0.69 -25.27 -10.88
C ASP A 52 -0.11 -24.11 -10.26
N ILE A 53 -0.77 -23.37 -11.14
CA ILE A 53 -1.60 -22.20 -10.76
C ILE A 53 -2.69 -22.59 -9.75
N LYS A 54 -3.26 -23.79 -9.81
CA LYS A 54 -4.30 -24.23 -8.87
C LYS A 54 -3.71 -24.45 -7.49
N VAL A 55 -2.54 -25.07 -7.42
CA VAL A 55 -1.82 -25.31 -6.16
C VAL A 55 -1.38 -23.96 -5.57
N ARG A 56 -0.79 -23.06 -6.37
CA ARG A 56 -0.40 -21.72 -5.97
C ARG A 56 -1.60 -20.95 -5.38
N ASN A 57 -2.70 -20.86 -6.13
CA ASN A 57 -3.87 -20.10 -5.70
C ASN A 57 -4.51 -20.69 -4.43
N ARG A 58 -4.55 -22.00 -4.30
CA ARG A 58 -5.04 -22.65 -3.08
C ARG A 58 -4.21 -22.24 -1.87
N LYS A 59 -2.88 -22.33 -1.95
CA LYS A 59 -1.98 -21.96 -0.84
C LYS A 59 -2.08 -20.46 -0.52
N ILE A 60 -2.17 -19.59 -1.51
CA ILE A 60 -2.39 -18.15 -1.30
C ILE A 60 -3.70 -17.94 -0.54
N ASN A 61 -4.80 -18.57 -0.96
CA ASN A 61 -6.09 -18.47 -0.27
C ASN A 61 -6.10 -19.12 1.14
N GLU A 62 -5.19 -20.04 1.44
CA GLU A 62 -5.01 -20.58 2.79
C GLU A 62 -4.32 -19.57 3.72
N VAL A 63 -3.47 -18.69 3.18
CA VAL A 63 -2.65 -17.75 3.95
C VAL A 63 -3.29 -16.37 4.07
N PHE A 64 -3.96 -15.90 3.03
CA PHE A 64 -4.50 -14.53 2.99
C PHE A 64 -6.02 -14.53 3.21
N ALA A 65 -6.49 -13.60 4.06
CA ALA A 65 -7.89 -13.27 4.25
C ALA A 65 -8.39 -12.29 3.19
N TYR A 66 -7.50 -11.41 2.71
CA TYR A 66 -7.79 -10.41 1.70
C TYR A 66 -6.62 -10.27 0.73
N LEU A 67 -6.92 -10.17 -0.56
CA LEU A 67 -5.91 -10.14 -1.64
C LEU A 67 -5.80 -8.79 -2.35
N GLY A 68 -6.36 -7.74 -1.75
CA GLY A 68 -6.24 -6.39 -2.26
C GLY A 68 -7.24 -6.02 -3.35
N ASN A 69 -7.21 -4.74 -3.72
CA ASN A 69 -7.81 -4.17 -4.91
C ASN A 69 -6.98 -2.97 -5.39
N GLN A 70 -7.28 -2.45 -6.59
CA GLN A 70 -6.49 -1.37 -7.21
C GLN A 70 -6.63 0.00 -6.54
N ASN A 71 -7.64 0.22 -5.71
CA ASN A 71 -8.05 1.56 -5.28
C ASN A 71 -7.90 1.83 -3.78
N ASN A 72 -7.84 0.76 -2.98
CA ASN A 72 -7.90 0.87 -1.53
C ASN A 72 -6.80 0.03 -0.87
N PRO A 73 -6.11 0.58 0.14
CA PRO A 73 -5.21 -0.22 0.97
C PRO A 73 -5.99 -1.23 1.83
N PRO A 74 -5.35 -2.30 2.29
CA PRO A 74 -4.01 -2.75 1.96
C PRO A 74 -3.98 -3.58 0.67
N ASP A 75 -2.77 -3.87 0.15
CA ASP A 75 -2.60 -4.75 -1.00
C ASP A 75 -2.87 -6.22 -0.67
N SER A 76 -2.76 -6.60 0.60
CA SER A 76 -3.21 -7.90 1.10
C SER A 76 -3.29 -7.94 2.63
N MET A 77 -3.95 -8.96 3.19
CA MET A 77 -4.03 -9.18 4.64
C MET A 77 -3.93 -10.67 4.96
N LEU A 78 -3.06 -11.01 5.88
CA LEU A 78 -2.88 -12.38 6.35
C LEU A 78 -4.06 -12.81 7.23
N LYS A 79 -4.38 -14.11 7.22
CA LYS A 79 -5.42 -14.73 8.06
C LYS A 79 -5.06 -14.76 9.54
N ASP A 80 -6.04 -15.08 10.34
CA ASP A 80 -5.92 -15.44 11.77
C ASP A 80 -5.22 -14.36 12.62
N GLY A 81 -5.54 -13.11 12.39
CA GLY A 81 -4.92 -12.01 13.14
C GLY A 81 -3.58 -11.53 12.60
N GLY A 82 -3.11 -12.06 11.46
CA GLY A 82 -1.86 -11.65 10.84
C GLY A 82 -1.90 -10.23 10.26
N ALA A 83 -0.74 -9.70 9.89
CA ALA A 83 -0.58 -8.33 9.45
C ALA A 83 -1.26 -8.01 8.12
N ALA A 84 -1.62 -6.76 7.94
CA ALA A 84 -1.94 -6.18 6.65
C ALA A 84 -0.63 -5.76 5.95
N ILE A 85 -0.55 -6.01 4.64
CA ILE A 85 0.66 -5.80 3.85
C ILE A 85 0.38 -4.76 2.78
N GLU A 86 1.22 -3.73 2.73
CA GLU A 86 1.23 -2.71 1.69
C GLU A 86 2.55 -2.81 0.92
N VAL A 87 2.47 -2.97 -0.39
CA VAL A 87 3.64 -3.16 -1.26
C VAL A 87 3.99 -1.86 -1.94
N LYS A 88 5.25 -1.49 -1.90
CA LYS A 88 5.75 -0.28 -2.54
C LYS A 88 6.98 -0.60 -3.38
N LYS A 89 7.01 -0.08 -4.61
CA LYS A 89 8.19 -0.13 -5.44
C LYS A 89 8.90 1.21 -5.49
N ILE A 90 10.21 1.20 -5.58
CA ILE A 90 11.05 2.33 -5.97
C ILE A 90 11.95 1.90 -7.13
N GLU A 91 12.15 2.80 -8.09
CA GLU A 91 12.90 2.51 -9.34
C GLU A 91 14.36 2.98 -9.29
N SER A 92 14.78 3.52 -8.14
CA SER A 92 16.17 3.90 -7.90
C SER A 92 16.49 3.79 -6.41
N PRO A 93 17.65 3.24 -6.04
CA PRO A 93 18.07 3.07 -4.65
C PRO A 93 18.09 4.37 -3.83
N ASN A 94 18.26 5.52 -4.51
CA ASN A 94 18.34 6.83 -3.89
C ASN A 94 17.04 7.63 -4.01
N SER A 95 15.98 7.05 -4.54
CA SER A 95 14.67 7.71 -4.63
C SER A 95 13.96 7.68 -3.29
N ALA A 96 13.32 8.79 -2.96
CA ALA A 96 12.39 8.83 -1.84
C ALA A 96 11.16 7.95 -2.12
N LEU A 97 10.69 7.24 -1.10
CA LEU A 97 9.50 6.42 -1.20
C LEU A 97 8.25 7.29 -0.97
N ALA A 98 7.44 7.46 -2.00
CA ALA A 98 6.13 8.11 -1.88
C ALA A 98 5.09 7.10 -1.36
N LEU A 99 4.53 7.37 -0.18
CA LEU A 99 3.59 6.47 0.51
C LEU A 99 2.11 6.71 0.17
N ASN A 100 1.79 7.41 -0.89
CA ASN A 100 0.46 7.83 -1.34
C ASN A 100 -0.03 9.18 -0.80
N SER A 101 -1.20 9.58 -1.30
CA SER A 101 -1.93 10.78 -0.87
C SER A 101 -2.63 10.66 0.49
N SER A 102 -2.48 9.54 1.17
CA SER A 102 -2.85 9.36 2.59
C SER A 102 -1.59 9.17 3.42
N TYR A 103 -1.64 9.57 4.68
CA TYR A 103 -0.51 9.31 5.59
C TYR A 103 -0.27 7.79 5.74
N PRO A 104 0.98 7.38 6.00
CA PRO A 104 1.29 5.98 6.30
C PRO A 104 0.61 5.56 7.60
N LYS A 105 0.41 4.28 7.79
CA LYS A 105 -0.30 3.75 8.95
C LYS A 105 0.61 2.86 9.77
N ALA A 106 0.72 3.18 11.05
CA ALA A 106 1.31 2.26 12.02
C ALA A 106 0.47 0.97 12.09
N LYS A 107 -0.85 1.13 12.23
CA LYS A 107 -1.83 0.04 12.20
C LYS A 107 -2.97 0.32 11.24
N LEU A 108 -3.59 -0.75 10.74
CA LEU A 108 -4.83 -0.69 9.98
C LEU A 108 -6.01 -0.93 10.91
N PHE A 109 -7.06 -0.10 10.81
CA PHE A 109 -8.29 -0.24 11.60
C PHE A 109 -9.48 -0.61 10.72
N SER A 110 -10.32 -1.53 11.18
CA SER A 110 -11.52 -1.96 10.44
C SER A 110 -12.52 -0.83 10.21
N GLY A 111 -12.56 0.15 11.11
CA GLY A 111 -13.37 1.38 10.96
C GLY A 111 -12.80 2.42 10.00
N SER A 112 -11.66 2.18 9.33
CA SER A 112 -11.08 3.13 8.38
C SER A 112 -12.00 3.32 7.17
N THR A 113 -12.23 4.57 6.78
CA THR A 113 -12.98 4.91 5.55
C THR A 113 -12.18 4.66 4.27
N MET A 114 -10.88 4.38 4.40
CA MET A 114 -9.97 4.17 3.25
C MET A 114 -9.93 2.74 2.75
N ILE A 115 -10.40 1.76 3.55
CA ILE A 115 -10.43 0.35 3.16
C ILE A 115 -11.73 -0.02 2.46
N SER A 116 -11.68 -1.05 1.62
CA SER A 116 -12.87 -1.59 0.95
C SER A 116 -13.77 -2.37 1.94
N ALA A 117 -15.05 -2.54 1.59
CA ALA A 117 -15.95 -3.42 2.34
C ALA A 117 -15.41 -4.85 2.37
N ALA A 118 -14.90 -5.37 1.25
CA ALA A 118 -14.30 -6.70 1.18
C ALA A 118 -13.12 -6.88 2.15
N CYS A 119 -12.31 -5.85 2.35
CA CYS A 119 -11.23 -5.88 3.34
C CYS A 119 -11.79 -5.88 4.77
N ARG A 120 -12.82 -5.08 5.03
CA ARG A 120 -13.44 -4.99 6.35
C ARG A 120 -14.10 -6.31 6.77
N ASP A 121 -14.74 -6.97 5.84
CA ASP A 121 -15.61 -8.13 6.09
C ASP A 121 -14.91 -9.49 5.87
N CYS A 122 -13.62 -9.50 5.49
CA CYS A 122 -12.89 -10.73 5.19
C CYS A 122 -12.70 -11.64 6.42
N GLU A 123 -12.60 -11.04 7.60
CA GLU A 123 -12.55 -11.69 8.92
C GLU A 123 -13.17 -10.78 9.98
N LYS A 124 -13.40 -11.31 11.18
CA LYS A 124 -13.76 -10.48 12.35
C LYS A 124 -12.48 -9.90 12.97
N TRP A 125 -12.25 -8.61 12.82
CA TRP A 125 -11.07 -7.90 13.31
C TRP A 125 -11.39 -6.44 13.66
N THR A 126 -10.55 -5.84 14.50
CA THR A 126 -10.62 -4.43 14.87
C THR A 126 -9.40 -3.66 14.38
N GLU A 127 -8.22 -4.22 14.59
CA GLU A 127 -6.94 -3.65 14.13
C GLU A 127 -5.99 -4.73 13.63
N ARG A 128 -5.04 -4.34 12.78
CA ARG A 128 -3.97 -5.17 12.23
C ARG A 128 -2.68 -4.38 12.21
N ASP A 129 -1.57 -5.01 12.48
CA ASP A 129 -0.26 -4.44 12.21
C ASP A 129 -0.09 -4.23 10.71
N MET A 130 0.59 -3.15 10.33
CA MET A 130 0.94 -2.88 8.93
C MET A 130 2.38 -3.31 8.67
N ILE A 131 2.58 -4.09 7.62
CA ILE A 131 3.91 -4.36 7.05
C ILE A 131 4.00 -3.63 5.71
N TYR A 132 5.02 -2.81 5.56
CA TYR A 132 5.38 -2.20 4.27
C TYR A 132 6.48 -3.03 3.63
N ALA A 133 6.15 -3.69 2.51
CA ALA A 133 7.09 -4.44 1.71
C ALA A 133 7.59 -3.53 0.57
N VAL A 134 8.83 -3.06 0.68
CA VAL A 134 9.42 -2.10 -0.26
C VAL A 134 10.44 -2.80 -1.12
N GLY A 135 10.18 -2.87 -2.44
CA GLY A 135 11.11 -3.41 -3.43
C GLY A 135 11.81 -2.32 -4.22
N VAL A 136 13.13 -2.38 -4.28
CA VAL A 136 13.95 -1.54 -5.17
C VAL A 136 14.14 -2.27 -6.48
N LEU A 137 13.63 -1.71 -7.56
CA LEU A 137 13.68 -2.30 -8.89
C LEU A 137 14.62 -1.53 -9.81
N ASN A 138 15.35 -2.27 -10.63
CA ASN A 138 16.08 -1.75 -11.79
C ASN A 138 15.61 -2.50 -13.04
N GLY A 139 14.72 -1.88 -13.79
CA GLY A 139 13.98 -2.57 -14.86
C GLY A 139 13.15 -3.71 -14.29
N ASP A 140 13.41 -4.93 -14.72
CA ASP A 140 12.71 -6.15 -14.26
C ASP A 140 13.43 -6.82 -13.06
N ASN A 141 14.55 -6.24 -12.59
CA ASN A 141 15.34 -6.85 -11.53
C ASN A 141 14.98 -6.26 -10.17
N LEU A 142 14.70 -7.12 -9.21
CA LEU A 142 14.60 -6.79 -7.79
C LEU A 142 16.02 -6.73 -7.21
N CYS A 143 16.50 -5.51 -6.93
CA CYS A 143 17.83 -5.26 -6.42
C CYS A 143 17.94 -5.42 -4.91
N SER A 144 16.91 -4.97 -4.21
CA SER A 144 16.80 -5.14 -2.76
C SER A 144 15.33 -5.10 -2.34
N MET A 145 15.03 -5.65 -1.17
CA MET A 145 13.72 -5.63 -0.57
C MET A 145 13.85 -5.42 0.94
N ALA A 146 12.96 -4.59 1.48
CA ALA A 146 12.81 -4.39 2.91
C ALA A 146 11.37 -4.66 3.31
N MET A 147 11.17 -5.28 4.46
CA MET A 147 9.87 -5.43 5.11
C MET A 147 9.95 -4.74 6.47
N VAL A 148 9.12 -3.73 6.67
CA VAL A 148 9.17 -2.86 7.86
C VAL A 148 7.77 -2.78 8.47
N TYR A 149 7.67 -2.93 9.78
CA TYR A 149 6.41 -2.67 10.48
C TYR A 149 6.11 -1.17 10.49
N GLY A 150 4.84 -0.83 10.29
CA GLY A 150 4.39 0.56 10.31
C GLY A 150 4.70 1.25 11.64
N GLU A 151 4.61 0.53 12.75
CA GLU A 151 4.92 1.06 14.09
C GLU A 151 6.37 1.52 14.25
N ASP A 152 7.31 0.97 13.48
CA ASP A 152 8.73 1.31 13.60
C ASP A 152 9.08 2.69 13.00
N TYR A 153 8.25 3.24 12.10
CA TYR A 153 8.61 4.49 11.40
C TYR A 153 7.43 5.44 11.15
N CYS A 154 6.19 5.02 11.34
CA CYS A 154 5.04 5.91 11.24
C CYS A 154 4.78 6.62 12.56
N ALA A 155 4.34 7.86 12.49
CA ALA A 155 3.73 8.52 13.63
C ALA A 155 2.38 7.84 13.98
N ASP A 156 1.90 8.11 15.19
CA ASP A 156 0.58 7.66 15.60
C ASP A 156 -0.55 8.33 14.76
N LYS A 157 -1.72 7.74 14.82
CA LYS A 157 -2.90 8.21 14.09
C LYS A 157 -3.27 9.63 14.48
N GLU A 158 -3.21 9.94 15.75
CA GLU A 158 -3.57 11.24 16.34
C GLU A 158 -2.67 12.36 15.80
N THR A 159 -1.38 12.09 15.66
CA THR A 159 -0.42 13.04 15.07
C THR A 159 -0.77 13.35 13.61
N TYR A 160 -1.05 12.35 12.79
CA TYR A 160 -1.45 12.57 11.40
C TYR A 160 -2.79 13.27 11.29
N GLU A 161 -3.78 12.90 12.12
CA GLU A 161 -5.11 13.53 12.11
C GLU A 161 -5.04 14.99 12.57
N ARG A 162 -4.24 15.30 13.57
CA ARG A 162 -3.99 16.68 14.03
C ARG A 162 -3.37 17.53 12.92
N ILE A 163 -2.32 17.02 12.27
CA ILE A 163 -1.65 17.73 11.15
C ILE A 163 -2.63 17.92 9.99
N ARG A 164 -3.35 16.87 9.62
CA ARG A 164 -4.36 16.93 8.55
C ARG A 164 -5.45 17.94 8.87
N GLY A 165 -5.96 17.94 10.09
CA GLY A 165 -6.99 18.88 10.57
C GLY A 165 -6.50 20.32 10.50
N ALA A 166 -5.28 20.60 10.96
CA ALA A 166 -4.68 21.92 10.92
C ALA A 166 -4.51 22.42 9.47
N ILE A 167 -4.01 21.57 8.58
CA ILE A 167 -3.86 21.91 7.15
C ILE A 167 -5.23 22.15 6.50
N LYS A 168 -6.21 21.27 6.75
CA LYS A 168 -7.57 21.40 6.19
C LYS A 168 -8.23 22.69 6.66
N THR A 169 -8.10 23.04 7.93
CA THR A 169 -8.59 24.29 8.50
C THR A 169 -7.91 25.51 7.84
N GLY A 170 -6.58 25.49 7.74
CA GLY A 170 -5.84 26.59 7.10
C GLY A 170 -6.21 26.78 5.64
N VAL A 171 -6.33 25.70 4.88
CA VAL A 171 -6.81 25.78 3.49
C VAL A 171 -8.23 26.32 3.41
N GLY A 172 -9.13 25.89 4.31
CA GLY A 172 -10.52 26.35 4.35
C GLY A 172 -10.72 27.82 4.75
N GLN A 173 -9.68 28.48 5.29
CA GLN A 173 -9.71 29.92 5.63
C GLN A 173 -9.37 30.83 4.46
N ILE A 174 -8.98 30.32 3.30
CA ILE A 174 -8.66 31.14 2.13
C ILE A 174 -9.95 31.81 1.63
N GLN A 175 -9.96 33.13 1.58
CA GLN A 175 -11.14 33.90 1.19
C GLN A 175 -11.32 33.94 -0.33
N GLY A 176 -12.56 34.15 -0.77
CA GLY A 176 -12.88 34.37 -2.20
C GLY A 176 -12.91 33.12 -3.05
N ILE A 177 -12.92 31.92 -2.44
CA ILE A 177 -13.03 30.64 -3.14
C ILE A 177 -14.14 29.77 -2.59
N GLU A 178 -14.72 28.93 -3.44
CA GLU A 178 -15.78 28.00 -3.09
C GLU A 178 -15.18 26.62 -2.76
N PHE A 179 -15.28 26.23 -1.49
CA PHE A 179 -14.86 24.90 -1.04
C PHE A 179 -16.03 23.89 -1.16
N ALA A 180 -15.67 22.66 -1.54
CA ALA A 180 -16.59 21.52 -1.52
C ALA A 180 -16.16 20.52 -0.43
N GLU A 181 -17.12 19.76 0.05
CA GLU A 181 -16.85 18.63 0.94
C GLU A 181 -15.92 17.62 0.25
N THR A 182 -14.91 17.15 0.98
CA THR A 182 -13.93 16.20 0.47
C THR A 182 -13.27 15.43 1.60
N ASN A 183 -12.90 14.17 1.32
CA ASN A 183 -12.03 13.36 2.18
C ASN A 183 -10.54 13.74 2.06
N GLU A 184 -10.19 14.60 1.09
CA GLU A 184 -8.85 15.15 0.91
C GLU A 184 -8.61 16.35 1.83
N LEU A 185 -7.46 16.99 1.71
CA LEU A 185 -7.14 18.20 2.50
C LEU A 185 -8.00 19.40 2.09
N GLY A 186 -8.36 19.48 0.82
CA GLY A 186 -9.27 20.50 0.31
C GLY A 186 -9.72 20.20 -1.11
N ARG A 187 -10.86 20.76 -1.48
CA ARG A 187 -11.35 20.84 -2.85
C ARG A 187 -11.96 22.20 -3.09
N VAL A 188 -11.47 22.90 -4.10
CA VAL A 188 -11.99 24.18 -4.53
C VAL A 188 -12.70 23.99 -5.87
N ASN A 189 -13.96 24.39 -5.94
CA ASN A 189 -14.73 24.34 -7.18
C ASN A 189 -14.54 25.62 -7.99
N ARG A 190 -14.85 25.56 -9.28
CA ARG A 190 -14.92 26.71 -10.19
C ARG A 190 -13.68 27.60 -10.14
N VAL A 191 -12.52 26.98 -10.31
CA VAL A 191 -11.21 27.67 -10.21
C VAL A 191 -10.92 28.55 -11.43
N ASP A 192 -11.48 28.17 -12.57
CA ASP A 192 -11.30 28.86 -13.85
C ASP A 192 -12.48 29.83 -14.14
N PRO A 193 -12.30 30.82 -15.05
CA PRO A 193 -13.34 31.78 -15.40
C PRO A 193 -14.62 31.16 -15.98
N LEU A 194 -14.55 29.95 -16.56
CA LEU A 194 -15.71 29.23 -17.10
C LEU A 194 -16.44 28.42 -16.01
N GLY A 195 -15.83 28.24 -14.82
CA GLY A 195 -16.39 27.51 -13.69
C GLY A 195 -16.50 26.01 -13.93
N ILE A 196 -15.69 25.42 -14.81
CA ILE A 196 -15.75 24.02 -15.21
C ILE A 196 -14.64 23.15 -14.58
N THR A 197 -13.65 23.78 -13.93
CA THR A 197 -12.56 23.05 -13.29
C THR A 197 -12.63 23.11 -11.77
N TYR A 198 -11.93 22.20 -11.12
CA TYR A 198 -11.73 22.19 -9.68
C TYR A 198 -10.28 21.84 -9.32
N LEU A 199 -9.84 22.38 -8.19
CA LEU A 199 -8.52 22.06 -7.62
C LEU A 199 -8.69 21.08 -6.47
N ARG A 200 -7.85 20.04 -6.45
CA ARG A 200 -7.76 19.09 -5.33
C ARG A 200 -6.47 19.32 -4.58
N VAL A 201 -6.58 19.49 -3.25
CA VAL A 201 -5.42 19.60 -2.36
C VAL A 201 -5.20 18.26 -1.68
N ARG A 202 -4.06 17.64 -1.96
CA ARG A 202 -3.67 16.34 -1.43
C ARG A 202 -2.37 16.43 -0.67
N GLY A 203 -2.29 15.74 0.45
CA GLY A 203 -1.03 15.51 1.14
C GLY A 203 -0.35 14.23 0.61
N MET A 204 0.97 14.24 0.59
CA MET A 204 1.77 13.06 0.30
C MET A 204 2.85 12.93 1.35
N CYS A 205 2.91 11.78 2.03
CA CYS A 205 4.03 11.45 2.89
C CYS A 205 5.14 10.81 2.05
N ILE A 206 6.37 11.25 2.30
CA ILE A 206 7.56 10.75 1.59
C ILE A 206 8.52 10.23 2.64
N PHE A 207 8.93 8.98 2.51
CA PHE A 207 9.99 8.38 3.33
C PHE A 207 11.34 8.69 2.68
N LEU A 208 12.19 9.39 3.43
CA LEU A 208 13.58 9.66 3.04
C LEU A 208 14.43 8.53 3.64
N GLY A 209 14.79 7.54 2.83
CA GLY A 209 15.79 6.55 3.21
C GLY A 209 17.13 7.25 3.48
N ARG A 210 17.71 7.02 4.64
CA ARG A 210 19.10 7.38 4.96
C ARG A 210 19.94 6.13 5.05
#